data_e7c2476a7103e854bb5db44eecbd8190
#
_entry.id   e7c2476a7103e854bb5db44eecbd8190
#
_cell.length_a   1.000
_cell.length_b   1.000
_cell.length_c   1.000
_cell.angle_alpha   90.00
_cell.angle_beta   90.00
_cell.angle_gamma   90.00
#
_symmetry.space_group_name_H-M   'P 1'
#
loop_
_entity.id
_entity.type
_entity.pdbx_description
1 polymer ?
#
loop_
_entity_poly.entity_id
_entity_poly.type
_entity_poly.pdbx_seq_one_letter_code
_entity_poly.pdbx_strand_id
1 'polypeptide(L)'
;MKKIAFLISLAFASAANAGNTTVTLTADNEFWLYSGNAAGTNLVLRGEGHSWPTAFNFSFDVNAGDYLYVAARDQGGPQAWQAAISAPVGALYSNINSWKYIVSPNNNVSQAGVAANVAAGGWANPLAQTDYNASPWGARVNDPNAKWIWHDTLGLANGWNDPSSSDGTYAIFRTNDAVAAIPEPSTYAMMIGGLAMLAALRRRKTAA
;
A
#
# COMPACT_ATOMS: atom_id res chain seq x y z
N MET A 1 55.48 18.49 12.20
CA MET A 1 54.70 17.24 11.96
C MET A 1 53.22 17.61 11.81
N LYS A 2 52.70 17.65 10.57
CA LYS A 2 51.31 18.04 10.27
C LYS A 2 50.41 16.82 10.45
N LYS A 3 49.48 16.88 11.41
CA LYS A 3 48.45 15.84 11.62
C LYS A 3 47.38 16.03 10.55
N ILE A 4 47.37 15.15 9.53
CA ILE A 4 46.31 15.05 8.55
C ILE A 4 45.13 14.35 9.24
N ALA A 5 44.11 15.09 9.57
CA ALA A 5 42.81 14.53 9.99
C ALA A 5 42.09 13.99 8.73
N PHE A 6 42.05 12.68 8.58
CA PHE A 6 41.30 12.01 7.52
C PHE A 6 39.84 11.95 7.97
N LEU A 7 39.03 12.89 7.52
CA LEU A 7 37.58 12.80 7.65
C LEU A 7 37.08 11.73 6.65
N ILE A 8 36.87 10.53 7.13
CA ILE A 8 36.13 9.52 6.38
C ILE A 8 34.65 9.90 6.49
N SER A 9 34.13 10.63 5.52
CA SER A 9 32.69 10.76 5.30
C SER A 9 32.20 9.42 4.77
N LEU A 10 31.77 8.52 5.66
CA LEU A 10 30.99 7.35 5.25
C LEU A 10 29.60 7.86 4.81
N ALA A 11 29.41 7.98 3.51
CA ALA A 11 28.09 8.07 2.93
C ALA A 11 27.41 6.70 3.16
N PHE A 12 26.62 6.59 4.20
CA PHE A 12 25.72 5.46 4.37
C PHE A 12 24.59 5.64 3.35
N ALA A 13 24.71 5.00 2.20
CA ALA A 13 23.55 4.68 1.41
C ALA A 13 22.67 3.80 2.29
N SER A 14 21.55 4.34 2.77
CA SER A 14 20.51 3.50 3.35
C SER A 14 20.09 2.55 2.23
N ALA A 15 20.39 1.27 2.39
CA ALA A 15 19.77 0.26 1.57
C ALA A 15 18.26 0.37 1.87
N ALA A 16 17.54 1.07 1.01
CA ALA A 16 16.08 0.98 0.99
C ALA A 16 15.80 -0.51 0.81
N ASN A 17 15.26 -1.17 1.82
CA ASN A 17 14.83 -2.55 1.69
C ASN A 17 13.64 -2.57 0.73
N ALA A 18 13.95 -2.65 -0.56
CA ALA A 18 12.99 -3.07 -1.55
C ALA A 18 12.63 -4.52 -1.24
N GLY A 19 11.35 -4.81 -1.14
CA GLY A 19 10.88 -6.15 -0.85
C GLY A 19 9.78 -6.55 -1.82
N ASN A 20 9.79 -7.81 -2.24
CA ASN A 20 8.77 -8.34 -3.12
C ASN A 20 7.40 -8.34 -2.43
N THR A 21 6.42 -7.86 -3.13
CA THR A 21 5.01 -7.85 -2.73
C THR A 21 4.20 -8.61 -3.77
N THR A 22 3.38 -9.55 -3.32
CA THR A 22 2.41 -10.23 -4.17
C THR A 22 1.01 -9.82 -3.75
N VAL A 23 0.14 -9.57 -4.73
CA VAL A 23 -1.23 -9.11 -4.53
C VAL A 23 -2.16 -9.95 -5.37
N THR A 24 -3.17 -10.55 -4.74
CA THR A 24 -4.35 -11.10 -5.42
C THR A 24 -5.51 -10.15 -5.15
N LEU A 25 -6.10 -9.57 -6.19
CA LEU A 25 -7.08 -8.49 -6.07
C LEU A 25 -8.19 -8.62 -7.11
N THR A 26 -9.40 -8.25 -6.71
CA THR A 26 -10.53 -8.00 -7.60
C THR A 26 -11.37 -6.83 -7.08
N ALA A 27 -12.11 -6.18 -7.96
CA ALA A 27 -13.09 -5.15 -7.59
C ALA A 27 -14.31 -5.21 -8.51
N ASP A 28 -15.45 -4.94 -7.97
CA ASP A 28 -16.69 -4.72 -8.72
C ASP A 28 -16.88 -3.20 -8.86
N ASN A 29 -16.64 -2.62 -10.07
CA ASN A 29 -16.38 -3.29 -11.35
C ASN A 29 -14.90 -3.32 -11.77
N GLU A 30 -14.09 -2.31 -11.41
CA GLU A 30 -12.75 -2.06 -11.92
C GLU A 30 -11.81 -1.57 -10.83
N PHE A 31 -10.51 -1.77 -11.03
CA PHE A 31 -9.50 -1.21 -10.13
C PHE A 31 -8.19 -0.88 -10.84
N TRP A 32 -7.43 0.02 -10.22
CA TRP A 32 -6.03 0.34 -10.51
C TRP A 32 -5.25 0.21 -9.21
N LEU A 33 -4.21 -0.63 -9.22
CA LEU A 33 -3.33 -0.87 -8.09
C LEU A 33 -2.07 -0.04 -8.24
N TYR A 34 -1.75 0.76 -7.22
CA TYR A 34 -0.52 1.55 -7.16
C TYR A 34 0.29 1.24 -5.91
N SER A 35 1.59 1.52 -5.97
CA SER A 35 2.43 1.68 -4.78
C SER A 35 3.11 3.04 -4.79
N GLY A 36 3.47 3.56 -3.62
CA GLY A 36 4.18 4.82 -3.48
C GLY A 36 4.13 5.40 -2.08
N ASN A 37 4.76 6.55 -1.87
CA ASN A 37 4.84 7.19 -0.56
C ASN A 37 3.49 7.76 -0.10
N ALA A 38 3.38 8.10 1.19
CA ALA A 38 2.16 8.63 1.81
C ALA A 38 1.61 9.90 1.15
N ALA A 39 2.46 10.70 0.50
CA ALA A 39 2.08 11.94 -0.18
C ALA A 39 1.64 11.73 -1.64
N GLY A 40 1.76 10.51 -2.19
CA GLY A 40 1.39 10.19 -3.57
C GLY A 40 2.32 10.79 -4.65
N THR A 41 3.47 11.34 -4.27
CA THR A 41 4.37 12.03 -5.22
C THR A 41 5.16 11.09 -6.13
N ASN A 42 5.25 9.82 -5.77
CA ASN A 42 5.98 8.77 -6.51
C ASN A 42 5.11 7.53 -6.76
N LEU A 43 3.81 7.71 -7.02
CA LEU A 43 2.93 6.59 -7.33
C LEU A 43 3.41 5.87 -8.60
N VAL A 44 3.39 4.54 -8.54
CA VAL A 44 3.70 3.67 -9.67
C VAL A 44 2.52 2.72 -9.86
N LEU A 45 1.94 2.68 -11.07
CA LEU A 45 0.92 1.69 -11.42
C LEU A 45 1.54 0.30 -11.44
N ARG A 46 0.95 -0.63 -10.69
CA ARG A 46 1.40 -2.02 -10.54
C ARG A 46 0.52 -3.02 -11.28
N GLY A 47 -0.70 -2.62 -11.57
CA GLY A 47 -1.66 -3.41 -12.34
C GLY A 47 -3.05 -2.81 -12.31
N GLU A 48 -3.93 -3.39 -13.12
CA GLU A 48 -5.33 -3.00 -13.22
C GLU A 48 -6.20 -4.21 -13.56
N GLY A 49 -7.49 -4.12 -13.29
CA GLY A 49 -8.48 -5.13 -13.63
C GLY A 49 -9.84 -4.51 -13.94
N HIS A 50 -10.49 -5.01 -14.99
CA HIS A 50 -11.77 -4.51 -15.50
C HIS A 50 -12.81 -5.65 -15.59
N SER A 51 -12.74 -6.61 -14.67
CA SER A 51 -13.62 -7.79 -14.69
C SER A 51 -13.78 -8.32 -13.27
N TRP A 52 -14.84 -7.93 -12.61
CA TRP A 52 -15.11 -8.26 -11.20
C TRP A 52 -15.12 -9.77 -10.85
N PRO A 53 -15.52 -10.71 -11.75
CA PRO A 53 -15.46 -12.12 -11.42
C PRO A 53 -14.04 -12.71 -11.43
N THR A 54 -13.06 -11.93 -11.92
CA THR A 54 -11.67 -12.37 -12.04
C THR A 54 -10.83 -11.82 -10.90
N ALA A 55 -10.12 -12.69 -10.18
CA ALA A 55 -9.05 -12.29 -9.29
C ALA A 55 -7.73 -12.19 -10.08
N PHE A 56 -7.13 -11.01 -10.07
CA PHE A 56 -5.87 -10.72 -10.75
C PHE A 56 -4.70 -10.88 -9.79
N ASN A 57 -3.56 -11.39 -10.30
CA ASN A 57 -2.36 -11.60 -9.51
C ASN A 57 -1.23 -10.70 -10.01
N PHE A 58 -0.58 -10.00 -9.09
CA PHE A 58 0.53 -9.10 -9.37
C PHE A 58 1.72 -9.44 -8.46
N SER A 59 2.93 -9.22 -8.96
CA SER A 59 4.17 -9.35 -8.18
C SER A 59 5.11 -8.22 -8.57
N PHE A 60 5.57 -7.44 -7.58
CA PHE A 60 6.42 -6.28 -7.78
C PHE A 60 7.20 -5.94 -6.51
N ASP A 61 8.28 -5.20 -6.66
CA ASP A 61 9.02 -4.67 -5.53
C ASP A 61 8.44 -3.34 -5.05
N VAL A 62 8.44 -3.14 -3.73
CA VAL A 62 8.08 -1.89 -3.05
C VAL A 62 9.29 -1.32 -2.33
N ASN A 63 9.38 0.00 -2.22
CA ASN A 63 10.45 0.66 -1.47
C ASN A 63 10.05 0.83 0.01
N ALA A 64 11.06 1.01 0.86
CA ALA A 64 10.83 1.35 2.25
C ALA A 64 9.96 2.61 2.38
N GLY A 65 8.90 2.53 3.16
CA GLY A 65 7.94 3.62 3.35
C GLY A 65 6.84 3.71 2.28
N ASP A 66 6.83 2.82 1.29
CA ASP A 66 5.72 2.77 0.32
C ASP A 66 4.46 2.19 0.95
N TYR A 67 3.33 2.72 0.52
CA TYR A 67 1.97 2.28 0.77
C TYR A 67 1.42 1.61 -0.48
N LEU A 68 0.40 0.77 -0.34
CA LEU A 68 -0.42 0.31 -1.45
C LEU A 68 -1.68 1.17 -1.55
N TYR A 69 -2.08 1.42 -2.80
CA TYR A 69 -3.28 2.16 -3.13
C TYR A 69 -4.11 1.35 -4.11
N VAL A 70 -5.41 1.24 -3.84
CA VAL A 70 -6.39 0.64 -4.74
C VAL A 70 -7.39 1.73 -5.11
N ALA A 71 -7.34 2.21 -6.34
CA ALA A 71 -8.39 3.04 -6.90
C ALA A 71 -9.45 2.11 -7.48
N ALA A 72 -10.58 1.97 -6.80
CA ALA A 72 -11.67 1.09 -7.20
C ALA A 72 -12.85 1.93 -7.71
N ARG A 73 -13.42 1.53 -8.85
CA ARG A 73 -14.54 2.21 -9.48
C ARG A 73 -15.73 1.26 -9.63
N ASP A 74 -16.86 1.74 -9.17
CA ASP A 74 -18.17 1.14 -9.44
C ASP A 74 -18.77 1.73 -10.72
N GLN A 75 -19.46 0.88 -11.48
CA GLN A 75 -20.24 1.25 -12.67
C GLN A 75 -21.71 0.89 -12.54
N GLY A 76 -22.17 0.70 -11.30
CA GLY A 76 -23.55 0.41 -10.92
C GLY A 76 -23.76 -0.97 -10.32
N GLY A 77 -24.73 -1.03 -9.42
CA GLY A 77 -25.08 -2.22 -8.67
C GLY A 77 -24.30 -2.39 -7.37
N PRO A 78 -24.15 -3.61 -6.87
CA PRO A 78 -23.34 -3.89 -5.71
C PRO A 78 -21.86 -3.54 -5.94
N GLN A 79 -21.25 -2.87 -4.96
CA GLN A 79 -19.93 -2.27 -5.06
C GLN A 79 -19.03 -2.81 -3.96
N ALA A 80 -17.88 -3.33 -4.31
CA ALA A 80 -16.86 -3.77 -3.36
C ALA A 80 -15.54 -4.13 -4.05
N TRP A 81 -14.48 -4.26 -3.26
CA TRP A 81 -13.24 -4.88 -3.69
C TRP A 81 -12.69 -5.81 -2.62
N GLN A 82 -11.88 -6.77 -3.04
CA GLN A 82 -11.31 -7.81 -2.19
C GLN A 82 -9.85 -8.05 -2.55
N ALA A 83 -8.96 -8.19 -1.54
CA ALA A 83 -7.56 -8.50 -1.77
C ALA A 83 -6.93 -9.31 -0.64
N ALA A 84 -5.98 -10.18 -1.04
CA ALA A 84 -4.97 -10.78 -0.17
C ALA A 84 -3.58 -10.37 -0.66
N ILE A 85 -2.72 -9.95 0.25
CA ILE A 85 -1.43 -9.33 -0.04
C ILE A 85 -0.37 -9.99 0.85
N SER A 86 0.75 -10.38 0.25
CA SER A 86 1.97 -10.72 0.97
C SER A 86 2.99 -9.62 0.70
N ALA A 87 3.38 -8.90 1.74
CA ALA A 87 4.29 -7.77 1.68
C ALA A 87 5.47 -7.98 2.63
N PRO A 88 6.55 -7.19 2.54
CA PRO A 88 7.69 -7.28 3.45
C PRO A 88 7.33 -7.17 4.94
N VAL A 89 6.26 -6.44 5.27
CA VAL A 89 5.75 -6.31 6.65
C VAL A 89 4.87 -7.50 7.08
N GLY A 90 4.56 -8.43 6.18
CA GLY A 90 3.70 -9.58 6.42
C GLY A 90 2.43 -9.59 5.57
N ALA A 91 1.48 -10.45 5.95
CA ALA A 91 0.21 -10.57 5.27
C ALA A 91 -0.72 -9.39 5.58
N LEU A 92 -1.35 -8.84 4.55
CA LEU A 92 -2.36 -7.80 4.62
C LEU A 92 -3.60 -8.23 3.84
N TYR A 93 -4.76 -7.81 4.28
CA TYR A 93 -6.05 -8.18 3.69
C TYR A 93 -6.94 -6.96 3.51
N SER A 94 -7.85 -7.03 2.55
CA SER A 94 -8.95 -6.09 2.49
C SER A 94 -9.85 -6.30 3.71
N ASN A 95 -9.86 -5.32 4.60
CA ASN A 95 -10.77 -5.19 5.75
C ASN A 95 -10.82 -3.72 6.17
N ILE A 96 -11.89 -3.31 6.85
CA ILE A 96 -12.09 -1.89 7.23
C ILE A 96 -11.06 -1.35 8.23
N ASN A 97 -10.32 -2.22 8.92
CA ASN A 97 -9.33 -1.82 9.93
C ASN A 97 -7.93 -1.60 9.34
N SER A 98 -7.64 -2.13 8.14
CA SER A 98 -6.31 -2.09 7.54
C SER A 98 -6.16 -0.99 6.48
N TRP A 99 -7.25 -0.30 6.14
CA TRP A 99 -7.31 0.65 5.03
C TRP A 99 -7.97 1.95 5.44
N LYS A 100 -7.58 3.02 4.74
CA LYS A 100 -8.27 4.31 4.69
C LYS A 100 -8.72 4.58 3.28
N TYR A 101 -9.70 5.48 3.10
CA TYR A 101 -10.18 5.87 1.78
C TYR A 101 -10.36 7.37 1.62
N ILE A 102 -10.37 7.80 0.38
CA ILE A 102 -10.89 9.09 -0.10
C ILE A 102 -11.76 8.83 -1.32
N VAL A 103 -12.86 9.57 -1.48
CA VAL A 103 -13.66 9.52 -2.71
C VAL A 103 -13.14 10.57 -3.66
N SER A 104 -12.92 10.20 -4.92
CA SER A 104 -12.50 11.14 -5.94
C SER A 104 -13.67 12.04 -6.35
N PRO A 105 -13.46 13.35 -6.50
CA PRO A 105 -14.48 14.26 -7.00
C PRO A 105 -14.71 14.15 -8.51
N ASN A 106 -13.98 13.29 -9.20
CA ASN A 106 -14.05 13.10 -10.66
C ASN A 106 -13.61 11.70 -11.06
N ASN A 107 -13.83 11.33 -12.32
CA ASN A 107 -13.53 10.00 -12.86
C ASN A 107 -12.10 9.86 -13.42
N ASN A 108 -11.18 10.72 -13.04
CA ASN A 108 -9.80 10.66 -13.54
C ASN A 108 -8.99 9.60 -12.77
N VAL A 109 -9.03 8.37 -13.23
CA VAL A 109 -8.29 7.21 -12.69
C VAL A 109 -6.84 7.13 -13.18
N SER A 110 -6.34 8.10 -13.94
CA SER A 110 -4.93 8.15 -14.33
C SER A 110 -4.03 8.29 -13.10
N GLN A 111 -2.78 7.87 -13.22
CA GLN A 111 -1.79 8.01 -12.14
C GLN A 111 -1.72 9.46 -11.60
N ALA A 112 -1.78 10.45 -12.50
CA ALA A 112 -1.77 11.86 -12.10
C ALA A 112 -3.05 12.27 -11.35
N GLY A 113 -4.23 11.76 -11.77
CA GLY A 113 -5.50 11.99 -11.09
C GLY A 113 -5.53 11.37 -9.69
N VAL A 114 -5.07 10.12 -9.57
CA VAL A 114 -4.95 9.45 -8.27
C VAL A 114 -3.95 10.18 -7.37
N ALA A 115 -2.78 10.57 -7.88
CA ALA A 115 -1.78 11.33 -7.12
C ALA A 115 -2.32 12.67 -6.60
N ALA A 116 -3.09 13.41 -7.42
CA ALA A 116 -3.70 14.66 -7.00
C ALA A 116 -4.70 14.47 -5.85
N ASN A 117 -5.54 13.42 -5.91
CA ASN A 117 -6.47 13.09 -4.82
C ASN A 117 -5.73 12.66 -3.53
N VAL A 118 -4.67 11.84 -3.65
CA VAL A 118 -3.83 11.44 -2.52
C VAL A 118 -3.19 12.66 -1.85
N ALA A 119 -2.68 13.61 -2.64
CA ALA A 119 -2.07 14.85 -2.13
C ALA A 119 -3.10 15.77 -1.46
N ALA A 120 -4.35 15.80 -1.93
CA ALA A 120 -5.43 16.57 -1.31
C ALA A 120 -5.79 16.05 0.10
N GLY A 121 -5.58 14.76 0.37
CA GLY A 121 -5.84 14.16 1.68
C GLY A 121 -7.34 13.95 1.95
N GLY A 122 -7.74 14.09 3.22
CA GLY A 122 -9.15 13.87 3.62
C GLY A 122 -9.47 12.39 3.89
N TRP A 123 -8.48 11.62 4.30
CA TRP A 123 -8.59 10.18 4.56
C TRP A 123 -9.58 9.85 5.68
N ALA A 124 -10.52 8.94 5.39
CA ALA A 124 -11.50 8.38 6.32
C ALA A 124 -11.35 6.84 6.42
N ASN A 125 -11.98 6.23 7.40
CA ASN A 125 -12.02 4.76 7.51
C ASN A 125 -13.19 4.22 6.69
N PRO A 126 -13.03 3.11 5.93
CA PRO A 126 -14.11 2.45 5.25
C PRO A 126 -15.20 1.99 6.23
N LEU A 127 -16.45 2.04 5.82
CA LEU A 127 -17.60 1.76 6.68
C LEU A 127 -18.28 0.43 6.35
N ALA A 128 -18.18 -0.04 5.10
CA ALA A 128 -18.86 -1.24 4.65
C ALA A 128 -17.93 -2.42 4.50
N GLN A 129 -18.32 -3.55 5.09
CA GLN A 129 -17.60 -4.82 5.00
C GLN A 129 -18.57 -6.00 5.04
N THR A 130 -18.25 -7.07 4.29
CA THR A 130 -18.91 -8.36 4.40
C THR A 130 -17.91 -9.50 4.27
N ASP A 131 -18.36 -10.74 4.44
CA ASP A 131 -17.50 -11.91 4.41
C ASP A 131 -16.88 -12.16 3.03
N TYR A 132 -15.73 -12.86 3.01
CA TYR A 132 -14.94 -13.15 1.81
C TYR A 132 -15.73 -13.86 0.71
N ASN A 133 -16.76 -14.63 1.07
CA ASN A 133 -17.59 -15.43 0.18
C ASN A 133 -19.04 -14.91 0.06
N ALA A 134 -19.31 -13.67 0.48
CA ALA A 134 -20.65 -13.11 0.48
C ALA A 134 -21.22 -12.96 -0.94
N SER A 135 -22.54 -13.21 -1.07
CA SER A 135 -23.27 -12.88 -2.29
C SER A 135 -23.34 -11.36 -2.49
N PRO A 136 -23.30 -10.83 -3.74
CA PRO A 136 -23.34 -11.58 -5.00
C PRO A 136 -21.95 -12.07 -5.48
N TRP A 137 -20.86 -11.65 -4.87
CA TRP A 137 -19.52 -11.82 -5.41
C TRP A 137 -18.94 -13.24 -5.20
N GLY A 138 -19.21 -13.87 -4.04
CA GLY A 138 -18.57 -15.12 -3.63
C GLY A 138 -17.10 -14.96 -3.28
N ALA A 139 -16.38 -16.06 -3.08
CA ALA A 139 -14.95 -16.07 -2.80
C ALA A 139 -14.15 -15.91 -4.11
N ARG A 140 -13.72 -14.70 -4.42
CA ARG A 140 -12.86 -14.43 -5.59
C ARG A 140 -11.38 -14.52 -5.22
N VAL A 141 -11.01 -13.86 -4.14
CA VAL A 141 -9.72 -14.07 -3.48
C VAL A 141 -9.92 -15.23 -2.51
N ASN A 142 -9.19 -16.33 -2.73
CA ASN A 142 -9.38 -17.58 -1.96
C ASN A 142 -8.64 -17.50 -0.60
N ASP A 143 -8.98 -16.50 0.20
CA ASP A 143 -8.48 -16.32 1.57
C ASP A 143 -9.61 -15.79 2.47
N PRO A 144 -9.97 -16.50 3.56
CA PRO A 144 -11.07 -16.12 4.44
C PRO A 144 -10.83 -14.81 5.21
N ASN A 145 -9.60 -14.33 5.28
CA ASN A 145 -9.27 -13.06 5.91
C ASN A 145 -9.50 -11.86 4.98
N ALA A 146 -9.52 -12.07 3.67
CA ALA A 146 -9.80 -11.04 2.67
C ALA A 146 -11.31 -10.78 2.62
N LYS A 147 -11.76 -9.65 3.12
CA LYS A 147 -13.17 -9.24 3.16
C LYS A 147 -13.52 -8.41 1.94
N TRP A 148 -14.79 -8.44 1.53
CA TRP A 148 -15.32 -7.47 0.59
C TRP A 148 -15.57 -6.17 1.34
N ILE A 149 -14.95 -5.06 0.89
CA ILE A 149 -15.07 -3.76 1.56
C ILE A 149 -15.39 -2.65 0.57
N TRP A 150 -16.03 -1.59 1.10
CA TRP A 150 -16.27 -0.34 0.38
C TRP A 150 -16.24 0.85 1.35
N HIS A 151 -16.25 2.06 0.81
CA HIS A 151 -16.11 3.26 1.63
C HIS A 151 -17.34 3.56 2.49
N ASP A 152 -18.57 3.36 1.98
CA ASP A 152 -19.83 3.71 2.65
C ASP A 152 -20.83 2.55 2.74
N THR A 153 -21.27 2.01 1.60
CA THR A 153 -22.21 0.89 1.51
C THR A 153 -21.76 -0.10 0.45
N LEU A 154 -22.22 -1.35 0.58
CA LEU A 154 -21.94 -2.39 -0.42
C LEU A 154 -23.00 -2.42 -1.54
N GLY A 155 -24.03 -1.57 -1.47
CA GLY A 155 -25.09 -1.53 -2.47
C GLY A 155 -25.96 -2.80 -2.52
N LEU A 156 -26.02 -3.60 -1.46
CA LEU A 156 -26.72 -4.89 -1.45
C LEU A 156 -28.22 -4.76 -1.23
N ALA A 157 -28.69 -3.66 -0.65
CA ALA A 157 -30.08 -3.53 -0.17
C ALA A 157 -31.09 -3.40 -1.31
N ASN A 158 -30.70 -2.76 -2.40
CA ASN A 158 -31.58 -2.46 -3.54
C ASN A 158 -31.19 -3.21 -4.82
N GLY A 159 -30.21 -4.12 -4.74
CA GLY A 159 -29.73 -4.89 -5.89
C GLY A 159 -29.00 -4.03 -6.92
N TRP A 160 -29.05 -4.43 -8.18
CA TRP A 160 -28.29 -3.83 -9.30
C TRP A 160 -28.67 -2.37 -9.66
N ASN A 161 -29.75 -1.84 -9.11
CA ASN A 161 -30.23 -0.48 -9.36
C ASN A 161 -30.18 0.37 -8.08
N ASP A 162 -29.23 0.13 -7.21
CA ASP A 162 -29.09 0.91 -5.99
C ASP A 162 -28.66 2.36 -6.31
N PRO A 163 -29.56 3.36 -6.10
CA PRO A 163 -29.21 4.75 -6.36
C PRO A 163 -28.20 5.32 -5.35
N SER A 164 -27.89 4.59 -4.29
CA SER A 164 -26.82 4.95 -3.35
C SER A 164 -25.44 4.46 -3.81
N SER A 165 -25.39 3.70 -4.92
CA SER A 165 -24.14 3.33 -5.53
C SER A 165 -23.37 4.57 -6.00
N SER A 166 -22.06 4.55 -5.90
CA SER A 166 -21.21 5.66 -6.31
C SER A 166 -20.94 5.65 -7.83
N ASP A 167 -21.98 5.40 -8.63
CA ASP A 167 -21.93 5.32 -10.07
C ASP A 167 -21.06 6.41 -10.71
N GLY A 168 -20.08 5.97 -11.47
CA GLY A 168 -19.22 6.85 -12.21
C GLY A 168 -18.16 7.59 -11.38
N THR A 169 -18.10 7.40 -10.08
CA THR A 169 -17.01 7.88 -9.23
C THR A 169 -16.07 6.72 -8.86
N TYR A 170 -14.91 7.03 -8.32
CA TYR A 170 -14.04 6.02 -7.74
C TYR A 170 -13.58 6.41 -6.35
N ALA A 171 -13.36 5.40 -5.52
CA ALA A 171 -12.74 5.56 -4.21
C ALA A 171 -11.28 5.08 -4.28
N ILE A 172 -10.38 5.82 -3.65
CA ILE A 172 -8.98 5.43 -3.49
C ILE A 172 -8.82 4.91 -2.07
N PHE A 173 -8.45 3.65 -1.95
CA PHE A 173 -8.11 3.02 -0.68
C PHE A 173 -6.60 2.99 -0.53
N ARG A 174 -6.10 3.24 0.67
CA ARG A 174 -4.69 3.17 1.02
C ARG A 174 -4.49 2.32 2.27
N THR A 175 -3.45 1.50 2.31
CA THR A 175 -3.04 0.81 3.55
C THR A 175 -2.82 1.83 4.68
N ASN A 176 -3.17 1.47 5.92
CA ASN A 176 -2.96 2.34 7.08
C ASN A 176 -1.49 2.63 7.31
N ASP A 177 -0.65 1.61 7.12
CA ASP A 177 0.77 1.65 7.32
C ASP A 177 1.53 1.36 6.02
N ALA A 178 2.81 1.73 5.98
CA ALA A 178 3.69 1.38 4.90
C ALA A 178 3.87 -0.15 4.81
N VAL A 179 3.89 -0.68 3.58
CA VAL A 179 3.99 -2.13 3.32
C VAL A 179 5.45 -2.63 3.28
N ALA A 180 6.41 -1.72 3.37
CA ALA A 180 7.81 -2.03 3.59
C ALA A 180 8.35 -1.12 4.69
N ALA A 181 8.95 -1.72 5.72
CA ALA A 181 9.41 -0.99 6.90
C ALA A 181 10.51 0.03 6.54
N ILE A 182 10.41 1.22 7.12
CA ILE A 182 11.52 2.18 7.16
C ILE A 182 12.44 1.72 8.29
N PRO A 183 13.76 1.44 8.03
CA PRO A 183 14.67 1.10 9.10
C PRO A 183 14.71 2.22 10.16
N GLU A 184 14.53 1.85 11.43
CA GLU A 184 14.50 2.83 12.52
C GLU A 184 15.84 3.56 12.67
N PRO A 185 15.86 4.84 13.09
CA PRO A 185 17.09 5.59 13.35
C PRO A 185 18.01 4.89 14.36
N SER A 186 17.47 4.13 15.31
CA SER A 186 18.21 3.30 16.26
C SER A 186 19.07 2.23 15.59
N THR A 187 18.59 1.62 14.51
CA THR A 187 19.35 0.63 13.72
C THR A 187 20.59 1.28 13.12
N TYR A 188 20.49 2.48 12.59
CA TYR A 188 21.63 3.25 12.07
C TYR A 188 22.59 3.65 13.19
N ALA A 189 22.08 4.11 14.34
CA ALA A 189 22.88 4.47 15.48
C ALA A 189 23.68 3.27 16.03
N MET A 190 23.07 2.10 16.11
CA MET A 190 23.74 0.85 16.54
C MET A 190 24.80 0.42 15.54
N MET A 191 24.55 0.54 14.24
CA MET A 191 25.52 0.22 13.20
C MET A 191 26.72 1.17 13.25
N ILE A 192 26.50 2.47 13.38
CA ILE A 192 27.54 3.48 13.52
C ILE A 192 28.34 3.24 14.80
N GLY A 193 27.67 2.98 15.92
CA GLY A 193 28.30 2.68 17.20
C GLY A 193 29.18 1.42 17.15
N GLY A 194 28.68 0.36 16.50
CA GLY A 194 29.42 -0.89 16.28
C GLY A 194 30.69 -0.68 15.43
N LEU A 195 30.58 0.08 14.33
CA LEU A 195 31.73 0.40 13.48
C LEU A 195 32.77 1.29 14.20
N ALA A 196 32.32 2.26 14.98
CA ALA A 196 33.22 3.11 15.79
C ALA A 196 33.97 2.27 16.84
N MET A 197 33.29 1.32 17.46
CA MET A 197 33.90 0.40 18.44
C MET A 197 34.97 -0.50 17.79
N LEU A 198 34.67 -1.06 16.61
CA LEU A 198 35.64 -1.86 15.83
C LEU A 198 36.87 -1.05 15.41
N ALA A 199 36.68 0.20 14.99
CA ALA A 199 37.78 1.11 14.65
C ALA A 199 38.66 1.43 15.87
N ALA A 200 38.09 1.63 17.05
CA ALA A 200 38.79 1.87 18.29
C ALA A 200 39.62 0.65 18.74
N LEU A 201 39.05 -0.55 18.61
CA LEU A 201 39.77 -1.81 18.94
C LEU A 201 40.94 -2.05 18.00
N ARG A 202 40.80 -1.76 16.71
CA ARG A 202 41.89 -1.88 15.74
C ARG A 202 43.05 -0.93 16.05
N ARG A 203 42.76 0.30 16.47
CA ARG A 203 43.81 1.28 16.87
C ARG A 203 44.62 0.82 18.09
N ARG A 204 44.02 0.14 19.05
CA ARG A 204 44.70 -0.41 20.23
C ARG A 204 45.68 -1.50 19.87
N LYS A 205 45.38 -2.36 18.88
CA LYS A 205 46.28 -3.45 18.44
C LYS A 205 47.50 -2.96 17.64
N THR A 206 47.45 -1.79 17.03
CA THR A 206 48.57 -1.21 16.27
C THR A 206 49.46 -0.32 17.12
N ALA A 207 49.10 -0.04 18.38
CA ALA A 207 49.86 0.80 19.32
C ALA A 207 50.64 -0.02 20.40
N ALA A 208 50.51 -1.34 20.37
CA ALA A 208 51.24 -2.31 21.18
C ALA A 208 52.25 -3.06 20.31
#